data_a5e13cbd69a5ddf58cf31be4a5e7b7fa
#
_entry.id   a5e13cbd69a5ddf58cf31be4a5e7b7fa
#
_cell.length_a   1.000
_cell.length_b   1.000
_cell.length_c   1.000
_cell.angle_alpha   90.00
_cell.angle_beta   90.00
_cell.angle_gamma   90.00
#
_symmetry.space_group_name_H-M   'P 1'
#
loop_
_entity.id
_entity.type
_entity.pdbx_description
1 polymer ?
#
loop_
_entity_poly.entity_id
_entity_poly.type
_entity_poly.pdbx_seq_one_letter_code
_entity_poly.pdbx_strand_id
1 'polypeptide(L)'
;MKRLFVLLMSIMLILGVNSCRCTSDQKEVTPVVDSLAVTELVVENTISADKESVYLNHGKDYRWYETGVVLTDWLDGESDGSIEMVVNVFQVVDYIDSTSFDTYVYKYQHTQEGTVEDSVHGFWVEDYPLNDEKVTITFKDAFERVQSVNYPKPHSRQVVLRKEVGPVDANPQWIFGNSSAQIYVDAVTGEVRDWNPAFPKDTQLNYAFSW
;
A
#
# COMPACT_ATOMS: atom_id res chain seq x y z
N MET A 1 28.90 8.79 -53.08
CA MET A 1 29.48 8.86 -51.75
C MET A 1 28.51 9.35 -50.63
N LYS A 2 27.47 10.13 -50.92
CA LYS A 2 26.52 10.62 -49.91
C LYS A 2 25.51 9.56 -49.37
N ARG A 3 25.24 8.49 -50.10
CA ARG A 3 24.29 7.45 -49.65
C ARG A 3 24.91 6.38 -48.74
N LEU A 4 26.22 6.24 -48.71
CA LEU A 4 26.91 5.28 -47.86
C LEU A 4 27.08 5.82 -46.41
N PHE A 5 27.12 7.14 -46.26
CA PHE A 5 27.27 7.78 -44.96
C PHE A 5 25.98 7.73 -44.12
N VAL A 6 24.81 7.76 -44.76
CA VAL A 6 23.51 7.67 -44.05
C VAL A 6 23.27 6.25 -43.54
N LEU A 7 23.74 5.22 -44.24
CA LEU A 7 23.59 3.83 -43.78
C LEU A 7 24.50 3.50 -42.60
N LEU A 8 25.70 4.09 -42.52
CA LEU A 8 26.61 3.91 -41.39
C LEU A 8 26.16 4.64 -40.11
N MET A 9 25.48 5.77 -40.23
CA MET A 9 24.91 6.48 -39.07
C MET A 9 23.68 5.77 -38.51
N SER A 10 22.89 5.08 -39.33
CA SER A 10 21.74 4.30 -38.84
C SER A 10 22.14 3.03 -38.06
N ILE A 11 23.32 2.46 -38.34
CA ILE A 11 23.81 1.26 -37.64
C ILE A 11 24.42 1.62 -36.29
N MET A 12 24.97 2.83 -36.13
CA MET A 12 25.52 3.27 -34.85
C MET A 12 24.46 3.67 -33.81
N LEU A 13 23.22 4.00 -34.23
CA LEU A 13 22.13 4.36 -33.32
C LEU A 13 21.45 3.14 -32.67
N ILE A 14 21.70 1.92 -33.21
CA ILE A 14 21.09 0.68 -32.69
C ILE A 14 21.99 0.00 -31.65
N LEU A 15 23.27 0.39 -31.54
CA LEU A 15 24.22 -0.22 -30.60
C LEU A 15 24.43 0.56 -29.28
N GLY A 16 23.72 1.68 -29.10
CA GLY A 16 23.90 2.58 -27.94
C GLY A 16 22.94 2.41 -26.77
N VAL A 17 22.02 1.44 -26.79
CA VAL A 17 21.01 1.24 -25.71
C VAL A 17 21.16 -0.08 -24.95
N ASN A 18 22.37 -0.60 -24.83
CA ASN A 18 22.63 -1.80 -24.03
C ASN A 18 23.66 -1.51 -22.93
N SER A 19 23.33 -0.63 -21.99
CA SER A 19 24.10 -0.55 -20.74
C SER A 19 23.28 0.12 -19.65
N CYS A 20 22.43 -0.67 -19.04
CA CYS A 20 22.04 -0.66 -17.63
C CYS A 20 21.12 -1.86 -17.42
N ARG A 21 21.71 -3.06 -17.46
CA ARG A 21 21.09 -4.21 -16.82
C ARG A 21 21.42 -4.11 -15.34
N CYS A 22 20.52 -3.46 -14.58
CA CYS A 22 20.28 -3.92 -13.24
C CYS A 22 19.67 -5.30 -13.36
N THR A 23 20.42 -6.33 -13.04
CA THR A 23 19.91 -7.67 -12.79
C THR A 23 19.14 -7.60 -11.47
N SER A 24 17.88 -7.14 -11.52
CA SER A 24 16.91 -7.56 -10.54
C SER A 24 16.54 -8.98 -10.95
N ASP A 25 16.86 -9.97 -10.13
CA ASP A 25 16.25 -11.28 -10.21
C ASP A 25 14.75 -11.11 -9.94
N GLN A 26 14.00 -10.74 -10.97
CA GLN A 26 12.56 -10.83 -10.95
C GLN A 26 12.22 -12.31 -10.97
N LYS A 27 11.83 -12.84 -9.84
CA LYS A 27 11.13 -14.12 -9.76
C LYS A 27 9.88 -13.98 -10.63
N GLU A 28 9.74 -14.86 -11.59
CA GLU A 28 8.64 -14.87 -12.56
C GLU A 28 7.30 -14.87 -11.81
N VAL A 29 6.53 -13.79 -11.97
CA VAL A 29 5.21 -13.64 -11.37
C VAL A 29 4.29 -14.63 -12.06
N THR A 30 3.91 -15.70 -11.37
CA THR A 30 2.89 -16.63 -11.84
C THR A 30 1.54 -16.08 -11.40
N PRO A 31 0.64 -15.68 -12.33
CA PRO A 31 -0.70 -15.24 -11.95
C PRO A 31 -1.46 -16.46 -11.40
N VAL A 32 -1.79 -16.43 -10.12
CA VAL A 32 -2.73 -17.38 -9.54
C VAL A 32 -4.14 -16.88 -9.92
N VAL A 33 -4.68 -17.43 -11.00
CA VAL A 33 -6.06 -17.17 -11.42
C VAL A 33 -6.96 -18.11 -10.63
N ASP A 34 -7.47 -17.64 -9.51
CA ASP A 34 -8.58 -18.28 -8.85
C ASP A 34 -9.88 -17.65 -9.36
N SER A 35 -10.63 -18.39 -10.18
CA SER A 35 -11.88 -17.94 -10.78
C SER A 35 -13.02 -18.06 -9.77
N LEU A 36 -13.03 -17.17 -8.78
CA LEU A 36 -14.19 -16.96 -7.94
C LEU A 36 -15.12 -15.93 -8.57
N ALA A 37 -16.42 -16.23 -8.56
CA ALA A 37 -17.47 -15.31 -8.97
C ALA A 37 -17.21 -13.91 -8.40
N VAL A 38 -17.51 -12.88 -9.20
CA VAL A 38 -17.37 -11.46 -8.84
C VAL A 38 -17.98 -11.25 -7.45
N THR A 39 -17.15 -11.36 -6.44
CA THR A 39 -17.52 -11.11 -5.06
C THR A 39 -17.04 -9.70 -4.77
N GLU A 40 -17.92 -8.87 -4.22
CA GLU A 40 -17.56 -7.56 -3.72
C GLU A 40 -16.26 -7.64 -2.91
N LEU A 41 -15.28 -6.78 -3.21
CA LEU A 41 -14.02 -6.76 -2.48
C LEU A 41 -14.28 -6.30 -1.04
N VAL A 42 -14.06 -7.21 -0.09
CA VAL A 42 -14.13 -6.93 1.35
C VAL A 42 -12.72 -6.88 1.89
N VAL A 43 -12.29 -5.73 2.37
CA VAL A 43 -10.90 -5.45 2.80
C VAL A 43 -10.43 -6.47 3.84
N GLU A 44 -11.23 -6.72 4.86
CA GLU A 44 -10.89 -7.63 5.97
C GLU A 44 -10.68 -9.06 5.50
N ASN A 45 -11.43 -9.48 4.46
CA ASN A 45 -11.28 -10.81 3.87
C ASN A 45 -9.95 -10.92 3.12
N THR A 46 -9.53 -9.88 2.37
CA THR A 46 -8.23 -9.88 1.69
C THR A 46 -7.09 -9.91 2.68
N ILE A 47 -7.15 -9.12 3.76
CA ILE A 47 -6.14 -9.13 4.83
C ILE A 47 -6.01 -10.52 5.44
N SER A 48 -7.13 -11.17 5.74
CA SER A 48 -7.15 -12.51 6.35
C SER A 48 -6.58 -13.56 5.42
N ALA A 49 -6.96 -13.55 4.16
CA ALA A 49 -6.47 -14.49 3.14
C ALA A 49 -4.96 -14.32 2.90
N ASP A 50 -4.46 -13.08 2.82
CA ASP A 50 -3.05 -12.82 2.60
C ASP A 50 -2.21 -13.18 3.82
N LYS A 51 -2.68 -12.92 5.03
CA LYS A 51 -2.01 -13.39 6.27
C LYS A 51 -1.86 -14.91 6.28
N GLU A 52 -2.89 -15.63 5.87
CA GLU A 52 -2.85 -17.10 5.74
C GLU A 52 -1.86 -17.53 4.65
N SER A 53 -1.90 -16.90 3.47
CA SER A 53 -0.98 -17.17 2.37
C SER A 53 0.48 -16.95 2.75
N VAL A 54 0.78 -15.79 3.36
CA VAL A 54 2.15 -15.48 3.83
C VAL A 54 2.60 -16.46 4.89
N TYR A 55 1.73 -16.82 5.84
CA TYR A 55 2.06 -17.80 6.88
C TYR A 55 2.37 -19.20 6.29
N LEU A 56 1.56 -19.65 5.33
CA LEU A 56 1.75 -20.96 4.69
C LEU A 56 3.03 -21.01 3.84
N ASN A 57 3.37 -19.93 3.18
CA ASN A 57 4.52 -19.88 2.26
C ASN A 57 5.84 -19.54 2.96
N HIS A 58 5.81 -18.73 4.03
CA HIS A 58 6.99 -18.15 4.67
C HIS A 58 7.06 -18.40 6.19
N GLY A 59 6.05 -19.08 6.76
CA GLY A 59 6.00 -19.35 8.21
C GLY A 59 5.56 -18.13 9.02
N LYS A 60 5.88 -18.15 10.32
CA LYS A 60 5.37 -17.15 11.29
C LYS A 60 6.16 -15.83 11.33
N ASP A 61 7.35 -15.80 10.70
CA ASP A 61 8.27 -14.66 10.80
C ASP A 61 7.94 -13.59 9.73
N TYR A 62 6.66 -13.19 9.70
CA TYR A 62 6.18 -12.11 8.85
C TYR A 62 5.62 -10.95 9.68
N ARG A 63 5.57 -9.77 9.08
CA ARG A 63 4.96 -8.56 9.63
C ARG A 63 4.04 -7.92 8.61
N TRP A 64 2.81 -7.65 9.01
CA TRP A 64 1.86 -6.87 8.22
C TRP A 64 2.03 -5.39 8.58
N TYR A 65 2.20 -4.53 7.60
CA TYR A 65 2.46 -3.10 7.80
C TYR A 65 1.35 -2.19 7.32
N GLU A 66 0.76 -2.49 6.18
CA GLU A 66 -0.17 -1.58 5.53
C GLU A 66 -1.25 -2.33 4.77
N THR A 67 -2.43 -1.71 4.68
CA THR A 67 -3.47 -2.07 3.71
C THR A 67 -3.93 -0.81 3.00
N GLY A 68 -3.61 -0.71 1.71
CA GLY A 68 -4.10 0.34 0.82
C GLY A 68 -5.43 -0.06 0.18
N VAL A 69 -6.34 0.90 0.05
CA VAL A 69 -7.63 0.75 -0.64
C VAL A 69 -7.75 1.87 -1.67
N VAL A 70 -8.12 1.51 -2.89
CA VAL A 70 -8.49 2.48 -3.92
C VAL A 70 -10.00 2.36 -4.16
N LEU A 71 -10.69 3.48 -3.98
CA LEU A 71 -12.13 3.58 -4.24
C LEU A 71 -12.41 3.71 -5.74
N THR A 72 -13.61 3.31 -6.17
CA THR A 72 -14.08 3.56 -7.54
C THR A 72 -14.27 5.04 -7.80
N ASP A 73 -14.75 5.80 -6.81
CA ASP A 73 -15.09 7.20 -6.91
C ASP A 73 -14.33 8.08 -5.92
N TRP A 74 -14.28 9.37 -6.20
CA TRP A 74 -13.59 10.38 -5.39
C TRP A 74 -14.31 10.63 -4.05
N LEU A 75 -13.55 10.80 -2.97
CA LEU A 75 -14.09 11.04 -1.61
C LEU A 75 -14.88 12.34 -1.48
N ASP A 76 -14.52 13.38 -2.24
CA ASP A 76 -15.21 14.67 -2.29
C ASP A 76 -16.39 14.68 -3.28
N GLY A 77 -16.67 13.54 -3.91
CA GLY A 77 -17.80 13.31 -4.80
C GLY A 77 -18.92 12.51 -4.14
N GLU A 78 -19.59 11.69 -4.93
CA GLU A 78 -20.68 10.80 -4.50
C GLU A 78 -20.19 9.37 -4.23
N SER A 79 -18.98 9.21 -3.66
CA SER A 79 -18.47 7.88 -3.35
C SER A 79 -19.37 7.15 -2.36
N ASP A 80 -19.75 5.93 -2.70
CA ASP A 80 -20.51 5.02 -1.85
C ASP A 80 -19.62 4.03 -1.06
N GLY A 81 -18.29 4.16 -1.21
CA GLY A 81 -17.31 3.28 -0.58
C GLY A 81 -16.98 2.03 -1.39
N SER A 82 -17.49 1.90 -2.62
CA SER A 82 -17.14 0.80 -3.53
C SER A 82 -15.65 0.79 -3.82
N ILE A 83 -15.07 -0.42 -3.85
CA ILE A 83 -13.63 -0.66 -3.90
C ILE A 83 -13.23 -1.13 -5.30
N GLU A 84 -12.25 -0.46 -5.90
CA GLU A 84 -11.60 -0.85 -7.13
C GLU A 84 -10.44 -1.83 -6.86
N MET A 85 -9.65 -1.55 -5.81
CA MET A 85 -8.45 -2.33 -5.51
C MET A 85 -8.12 -2.31 -4.02
N VAL A 86 -7.59 -3.43 -3.52
CA VAL A 86 -6.97 -3.54 -2.19
C VAL A 86 -5.53 -4.00 -2.34
N VAL A 87 -4.60 -3.41 -1.60
CA VAL A 87 -3.18 -3.79 -1.58
C VAL A 87 -2.75 -4.04 -0.14
N ASN A 88 -2.36 -5.26 0.18
CA ASN A 88 -1.80 -5.59 1.49
C ASN A 88 -0.27 -5.71 1.41
N VAL A 89 0.43 -5.14 2.39
CA VAL A 89 1.90 -5.08 2.43
C VAL A 89 2.41 -5.87 3.63
N PHE A 90 3.27 -6.84 3.34
CA PHE A 90 3.93 -7.68 4.33
C PHE A 90 5.44 -7.63 4.17
N GLN A 91 6.16 -7.71 5.27
CA GLN A 91 7.59 -7.99 5.26
C GLN A 91 7.82 -9.39 5.81
N VAL A 92 8.65 -10.15 5.13
CA VAL A 92 9.05 -11.51 5.51
C VAL A 92 10.55 -11.53 5.75
N VAL A 93 10.98 -12.28 6.75
CA VAL A 93 12.40 -12.55 7.04
C VAL A 93 12.68 -14.00 6.73
N ASP A 94 13.46 -14.24 5.68
CA ASP A 94 13.89 -15.58 5.28
C ASP A 94 15.28 -15.86 5.86
N TYR A 95 15.37 -16.79 6.80
CA TYR A 95 16.63 -17.19 7.40
C TYR A 95 17.39 -18.15 6.47
N ILE A 96 18.56 -17.73 5.99
CA ILE A 96 19.45 -18.54 5.18
C ILE A 96 20.21 -19.53 6.07
N ASP A 97 20.68 -19.03 7.23
CA ASP A 97 21.34 -19.81 8.28
C ASP A 97 21.18 -19.11 9.64
N SER A 98 21.87 -19.59 10.68
CA SER A 98 21.77 -19.01 12.04
C SER A 98 22.34 -17.59 12.18
N THR A 99 23.03 -17.08 11.17
CA THR A 99 23.75 -15.79 11.20
C THR A 99 23.36 -14.84 10.07
N SER A 100 22.69 -15.34 9.05
CA SER A 100 22.31 -14.58 7.85
C SER A 100 20.85 -14.76 7.49
N PHE A 101 20.23 -13.69 7.05
CA PHE A 101 18.85 -13.66 6.61
C PHE A 101 18.69 -12.68 5.45
N ASP A 102 17.70 -12.94 4.61
CA ASP A 102 17.17 -12.01 3.61
C ASP A 102 15.83 -11.47 4.06
N THR A 103 15.50 -10.28 3.61
CA THR A 103 14.21 -9.65 3.89
C THR A 103 13.55 -9.23 2.60
N TYR A 104 12.27 -9.57 2.47
CA TYR A 104 11.45 -9.26 1.32
C TYR A 104 10.20 -8.50 1.75
N VAL A 105 9.79 -7.54 0.93
CA VAL A 105 8.48 -6.88 1.02
C VAL A 105 7.57 -7.51 -0.02
N TYR A 106 6.50 -8.15 0.43
CA TYR A 106 5.44 -8.73 -0.40
C TYR A 106 4.27 -7.78 -0.47
N LYS A 107 3.71 -7.62 -1.68
CA LYS A 107 2.49 -6.86 -1.96
C LYS A 107 1.47 -7.77 -2.64
N TYR A 108 0.32 -7.91 -2.01
CA TYR A 108 -0.82 -8.62 -2.57
C TYR A 108 -1.85 -7.61 -3.04
N GLN A 109 -2.04 -7.54 -4.34
CA GLN A 109 -2.99 -6.62 -4.97
C GLN A 109 -4.23 -7.40 -5.41
N HIS A 110 -5.37 -7.04 -4.86
CA HIS A 110 -6.68 -7.62 -5.16
C HIS A 110 -7.49 -6.65 -6.00
N THR A 111 -8.05 -7.13 -7.09
CA THR A 111 -9.03 -6.44 -7.93
C THR A 111 -10.19 -7.39 -8.22
N GLN A 112 -11.21 -6.92 -8.91
CA GLN A 112 -12.30 -7.81 -9.39
C GLN A 112 -11.81 -8.85 -10.40
N GLU A 113 -10.65 -8.64 -11.03
CA GLU A 113 -10.06 -9.56 -12.01
C GLU A 113 -9.23 -10.67 -11.36
N GLY A 114 -8.87 -10.52 -10.09
CA GLY A 114 -8.07 -11.49 -9.33
C GLY A 114 -7.02 -10.86 -8.43
N THR A 115 -6.11 -11.71 -7.94
CA THR A 115 -5.02 -11.32 -7.05
C THR A 115 -3.68 -11.42 -7.76
N VAL A 116 -2.84 -10.40 -7.60
CA VAL A 116 -1.44 -10.39 -8.07
C VAL A 116 -0.53 -10.26 -6.85
N GLU A 117 0.48 -11.13 -6.78
CA GLU A 117 1.54 -11.05 -5.78
C GLU A 117 2.80 -10.46 -6.44
N ASP A 118 3.42 -9.49 -5.77
CA ASP A 118 4.72 -8.93 -6.13
C ASP A 118 5.63 -8.91 -4.91
N SER A 119 6.95 -9.08 -5.11
CA SER A 119 7.91 -9.04 -4.03
C SER A 119 9.18 -8.30 -4.40
N VAL A 120 9.71 -7.54 -3.44
CA VAL A 120 10.94 -6.77 -3.59
C VAL A 120 11.87 -7.07 -2.42
N HIS A 121 13.15 -7.36 -2.72
CA HIS A 121 14.16 -7.48 -1.69
C HIS A 121 14.37 -6.13 -0.99
N GLY A 122 14.24 -6.10 0.35
CA GLY A 122 14.39 -4.89 1.14
C GLY A 122 13.58 -4.89 2.42
N PHE A 123 13.55 -3.72 3.08
CA PHE A 123 12.86 -3.50 4.34
C PHE A 123 11.73 -2.50 4.15
N TRP A 124 10.63 -2.70 4.89
CA TRP A 124 9.61 -1.68 5.10
C TRP A 124 9.99 -0.85 6.33
N VAL A 125 10.13 0.47 6.17
CA VAL A 125 10.65 1.36 7.22
C VAL A 125 9.73 2.55 7.54
N GLU A 126 8.60 2.65 6.84
CA GLU A 126 7.72 3.82 6.93
C GLU A 126 6.76 3.75 8.11
N ASP A 127 6.42 2.52 8.56
CA ASP A 127 5.36 2.28 9.55
C ASP A 127 5.78 1.28 10.62
N TYR A 128 5.01 1.24 11.71
CA TYR A 128 5.05 0.14 12.67
C TYR A 128 4.22 -1.06 12.17
N PRO A 129 4.62 -2.30 12.51
CA PRO A 129 3.83 -3.48 12.15
C PRO A 129 2.47 -3.52 12.84
N LEU A 130 1.47 -4.02 12.12
CA LEU A 130 0.08 -4.12 12.55
C LEU A 130 -0.29 -5.50 13.12
N ASN A 131 0.63 -6.46 13.19
CA ASN A 131 0.31 -7.85 13.60
C ASN A 131 -0.33 -7.94 14.99
N ASP A 132 0.19 -7.18 15.95
CA ASP A 132 -0.24 -7.21 17.35
C ASP A 132 -1.23 -6.09 17.68
N GLU A 133 -1.59 -5.26 16.72
CA GLU A 133 -2.49 -4.14 16.93
C GLU A 133 -3.95 -4.59 16.86
N LYS A 134 -4.77 -3.94 17.69
CA LYS A 134 -6.22 -4.14 17.65
C LYS A 134 -6.80 -3.25 16.56
N VAL A 135 -7.17 -3.86 15.44
CA VAL A 135 -7.96 -3.20 14.41
C VAL A 135 -9.40 -3.69 14.57
N THR A 136 -10.25 -2.85 15.18
CA THR A 136 -11.66 -3.17 15.48
C THR A 136 -12.65 -2.45 14.60
N ILE A 137 -12.22 -1.34 13.98
CA ILE A 137 -13.03 -0.56 13.04
C ILE A 137 -12.73 -1.08 11.64
N THR A 138 -13.75 -1.62 10.99
CA THR A 138 -13.66 -2.10 9.61
C THR A 138 -13.46 -0.93 8.63
N PHE A 139 -13.03 -1.24 7.42
CA PHE A 139 -12.96 -0.22 6.35
C PHE A 139 -14.34 0.44 6.14
N LYS A 140 -15.41 -0.35 6.10
CA LYS A 140 -16.77 0.14 5.93
C LYS A 140 -17.18 1.09 7.06
N ASP A 141 -16.94 0.70 8.32
CA ASP A 141 -17.26 1.53 9.48
C ASP A 141 -16.46 2.84 9.46
N ALA A 142 -15.17 2.78 9.07
CA ALA A 142 -14.33 3.96 8.94
C ALA A 142 -14.83 4.89 7.84
N PHE A 143 -15.21 4.35 6.69
CA PHE A 143 -15.77 5.12 5.57
C PHE A 143 -17.08 5.83 5.98
N GLU A 144 -18.03 5.11 6.61
CA GLU A 144 -19.29 5.68 7.09
C GLU A 144 -19.07 6.82 8.11
N ARG A 145 -18.08 6.68 9.01
CA ARG A 145 -17.68 7.72 9.96
C ARG A 145 -17.14 8.95 9.26
N VAL A 146 -16.26 8.78 8.27
CA VAL A 146 -15.75 9.89 7.46
C VAL A 146 -16.88 10.60 6.73
N GLN A 147 -17.86 9.87 6.20
CA GLN A 147 -19.00 10.49 5.54
C GLN A 147 -19.92 11.27 6.51
N SER A 148 -20.01 10.84 7.77
CA SER A 148 -20.86 11.46 8.79
C SER A 148 -20.33 12.76 9.38
N VAL A 149 -19.01 13.02 9.30
CA VAL A 149 -18.40 14.24 9.85
C VAL A 149 -18.37 15.38 8.84
N ASN A 150 -18.49 16.61 9.34
CA ASN A 150 -18.47 17.82 8.52
C ASN A 150 -17.04 18.35 8.29
N TYR A 151 -16.10 17.44 7.93
CA TYR A 151 -14.78 17.84 7.45
C TYR A 151 -14.78 17.93 5.92
N PRO A 152 -14.02 18.87 5.31
CA PRO A 152 -13.80 18.87 3.87
C PRO A 152 -13.23 17.52 3.42
N LYS A 153 -13.89 16.86 2.48
CA LYS A 153 -13.41 15.58 1.96
C LYS A 153 -12.23 15.80 1.02
N PRO A 154 -11.16 15.00 1.13
CA PRO A 154 -10.03 15.11 0.23
C PRO A 154 -10.43 14.75 -1.21
N HIS A 155 -9.87 15.45 -2.19
CA HIS A 155 -9.96 15.05 -3.59
C HIS A 155 -8.99 13.87 -3.84
N SER A 156 -9.42 12.69 -3.46
CA SER A 156 -8.64 11.44 -3.52
C SER A 156 -9.57 10.24 -3.60
N ARG A 157 -9.06 9.13 -4.14
CA ARG A 157 -9.67 7.80 -4.07
C ARG A 157 -8.91 6.87 -3.14
N GLN A 158 -7.84 7.36 -2.50
CA GLN A 158 -6.95 6.56 -1.69
C GLN A 158 -7.38 6.55 -0.22
N VAL A 159 -7.34 5.36 0.35
CA VAL A 159 -7.47 5.13 1.78
C VAL A 159 -6.37 4.16 2.18
N VAL A 160 -5.75 4.36 3.33
CA VAL A 160 -4.73 3.45 3.84
C VAL A 160 -4.95 3.16 5.31
N LEU A 161 -4.79 1.91 5.71
CA LEU A 161 -4.67 1.49 7.10
C LEU A 161 -3.20 1.29 7.42
N ARG A 162 -2.66 2.05 8.37
CA ARG A 162 -1.28 1.91 8.85
C ARG A 162 -1.10 2.47 10.25
N LYS A 163 0.03 2.16 10.88
CA LYS A 163 0.49 2.80 12.12
C LYS A 163 1.77 3.57 11.83
N GLU A 164 1.62 4.88 11.64
CA GLU A 164 2.74 5.73 11.26
C GLU A 164 3.79 5.85 12.36
N VAL A 165 5.06 5.92 11.97
CA VAL A 165 6.17 6.25 12.86
C VAL A 165 6.12 7.75 13.16
N GLY A 166 5.96 8.09 14.44
CA GLY A 166 5.87 9.47 14.88
C GLY A 166 6.29 9.64 16.33
N PRO A 167 6.40 10.90 16.82
CA PRO A 167 6.77 11.19 18.22
C PRO A 167 5.66 10.84 19.21
N VAL A 168 4.44 10.61 18.75
CA VAL A 168 3.29 10.20 19.57
C VAL A 168 2.95 8.76 19.22
N ASP A 169 2.87 7.88 20.23
CA ASP A 169 2.39 6.52 20.02
C ASP A 169 0.86 6.55 19.84
N ALA A 170 0.44 6.51 18.57
CA ALA A 170 -0.96 6.50 18.19
C ALA A 170 -1.40 5.06 17.84
N ASN A 171 -2.71 4.80 17.96
CA ASN A 171 -3.31 3.59 17.41
C ASN A 171 -3.13 3.55 15.88
N PRO A 172 -3.29 2.38 15.22
CA PRO A 172 -3.43 2.31 13.78
C PRO A 172 -4.56 3.22 13.29
N GLN A 173 -4.38 3.82 12.12
CA GLN A 173 -5.33 4.77 11.54
C GLN A 173 -5.79 4.32 10.16
N TRP A 174 -7.08 4.43 9.89
CA TRP A 174 -7.59 4.55 8.54
C TRP A 174 -7.39 5.99 8.08
N ILE A 175 -6.58 6.20 7.06
CA ILE A 175 -6.21 7.52 6.54
C ILE A 175 -6.87 7.70 5.18
N PHE A 176 -7.83 8.61 5.10
CA PHE A 176 -8.56 8.93 3.88
C PHE A 176 -7.94 10.15 3.23
N GLY A 177 -7.46 10.01 2.00
CA GLY A 177 -6.87 11.11 1.27
C GLY A 177 -5.42 10.88 0.86
N ASN A 178 -4.74 11.97 0.52
CA ASN A 178 -3.35 11.98 0.09
C ASN A 178 -2.55 13.02 0.90
N SER A 179 -1.28 13.23 0.55
CA SER A 179 -0.39 14.15 1.28
C SER A 179 -0.89 15.61 1.39
N SER A 180 -1.84 16.02 0.54
CA SER A 180 -2.36 17.41 0.55
C SER A 180 -3.54 17.62 1.49
N ALA A 181 -4.36 16.59 1.72
CA ALA A 181 -5.51 16.61 2.62
C ALA A 181 -5.83 15.20 3.08
N GLN A 182 -5.98 15.02 4.39
CA GLN A 182 -6.24 13.72 5.00
C GLN A 182 -7.27 13.82 6.13
N ILE A 183 -8.09 12.78 6.25
CA ILE A 183 -8.96 12.53 7.41
C ILE A 183 -8.52 11.20 8.02
N TYR A 184 -8.34 11.20 9.33
CA TYR A 184 -7.86 10.06 10.11
C TYR A 184 -9.02 9.48 10.91
N VAL A 185 -9.17 8.15 10.87
CA VAL A 185 -10.09 7.42 11.73
C VAL A 185 -9.28 6.43 12.55
N ASP A 186 -9.28 6.59 13.85
CA ASP A 186 -8.63 5.67 14.77
C ASP A 186 -9.22 4.26 14.58
N ALA A 187 -8.40 3.31 14.17
CA ALA A 187 -8.84 1.96 13.82
C ALA A 187 -9.23 1.10 15.05
N VAL A 188 -9.04 1.63 16.26
CA VAL A 188 -9.42 0.98 17.54
C VAL A 188 -10.68 1.62 18.12
N THR A 189 -10.71 2.96 18.20
CA THR A 189 -11.79 3.72 18.85
C THR A 189 -12.85 4.25 17.91
N GLY A 190 -12.51 4.42 16.62
CA GLY A 190 -13.36 5.02 15.62
C GLY A 190 -13.44 6.56 15.71
N GLU A 191 -12.58 7.20 16.49
CA GLU A 191 -12.51 8.66 16.55
C GLU A 191 -12.03 9.23 15.21
N VAL A 192 -12.69 10.28 14.73
CA VAL A 192 -12.36 10.93 13.44
C VAL A 192 -11.65 12.26 13.69
N ARG A 193 -10.54 12.49 12.99
CA ARG A 193 -9.71 13.69 13.09
C ARG A 193 -9.32 14.20 11.70
N ASP A 194 -9.13 15.52 11.59
CA ASP A 194 -8.58 16.19 10.40
C ASP A 194 -7.08 16.52 10.54
N TRP A 195 -6.39 15.83 11.43
CA TRP A 195 -4.97 15.98 11.69
C TRP A 195 -4.35 14.63 12.06
N ASN A 196 -3.04 14.48 11.80
CA ASN A 196 -2.28 13.24 12.02
C ASN A 196 -2.03 12.99 13.51
N PRO A 197 -2.60 11.95 14.14
CA PRO A 197 -2.45 11.69 15.56
C PRO A 197 -1.05 11.19 15.97
N ALA A 198 -0.21 10.75 15.04
CA ALA A 198 1.18 10.38 15.31
C ALA A 198 2.09 11.59 15.59
N PHE A 199 1.58 12.82 15.37
CA PHE A 199 2.31 14.06 15.60
C PHE A 199 1.52 14.99 16.53
N PRO A 200 2.20 15.83 17.37
CA PRO A 200 1.51 16.82 18.17
C PRO A 200 0.72 17.79 17.32
N LYS A 201 -0.53 18.06 17.69
CA LYS A 201 -1.43 18.93 16.90
C LYS A 201 -0.83 20.31 16.62
N ASP A 202 -0.14 20.88 17.61
CA ASP A 202 0.46 22.22 17.53
C ASP A 202 1.61 22.34 16.52
N THR A 203 2.24 21.21 16.15
CA THR A 203 3.34 21.20 15.17
C THR A 203 2.86 21.12 13.73
N GLN A 204 1.63 20.65 13.49
CA GLN A 204 1.10 20.43 12.13
C GLN A 204 0.69 21.71 11.42
N LEU A 205 0.32 22.75 12.16
CA LEU A 205 0.00 24.07 11.59
C LEU A 205 1.20 24.74 10.90
N ASN A 206 2.43 24.37 11.27
CA ASN A 206 3.63 24.95 10.70
C ASN A 206 4.08 24.29 9.39
N TYR A 207 3.65 23.08 9.09
CA TYR A 207 4.00 22.36 7.86
C TYR A 207 3.10 22.73 6.66
N ALA A 208 1.87 23.20 6.93
CA ALA A 208 0.92 23.59 5.87
C ALA A 208 1.31 24.88 5.12
N PHE A 209 2.32 25.64 5.61
CA PHE A 209 2.71 26.94 5.06
C PHE A 209 4.16 26.99 4.57
N SER A 210 4.84 25.86 4.43
CA SER A 210 6.26 25.83 3.99
C SER A 210 6.44 25.26 2.56
N TRP A 211 5.48 25.55 1.64
CA TRP A 211 5.65 25.28 0.19
C TRP A 211 5.35 26.50 -0.64
#